data_62691ea2708c39006421d1ac62fa0f67
#
_entry.id   62691ea2708c39006421d1ac62fa0f67
#
_cell.length_a   1.000
_cell.length_b   1.000
_cell.length_c   1.000
_cell.angle_alpha   90.00
_cell.angle_beta   90.00
_cell.angle_gamma   90.00
#
_symmetry.space_group_name_H-M   'P 1'
#
loop_
_entity.id
_entity.type
_entity.pdbx_description
1 polymer ?
#
loop_
_entity_poly.entity_id
_entity_poly.type
_entity_poly.pdbx_seq_one_letter_code
_entity_poly.pdbx_strand_id
1 'polypeptide(L)'
;MLSLPHSLLLLLSVHLSVQQFPRPCTTPEALTSRLCCPQWPGDGSACGARSGRGFCQQVTVSDLPDGPQYPHSGMDDRERWPLAFYNWTCQCAGNFMGYDCSECKFGYFGPTCAERRESVRRNIFSLSVTERQRFISYLNLAKNTISSDYVIATATRAQMDGANGTVTPMFSNVSVYDLFVWMHYYVSRDTLLGGPGNIWQDVDFAHEAAAFLPWHRVFLLFWEHEIRKLTGDFNFTIPYWDWRDATDCQVCTDELMGAQSPLDPNLISPASVFSSWKVICTLPEIYNARETVCDGAGEGPLLRNPGNHDPNRVRRLPTSADVEFVLGLTDYETGSLDRRANMSFRNTLEGFASPETGMAVPGQSTMHNALHVFMNGSMSSVQGSANDPIFLLHHAFIDSIFERWLRKHQPPRTLYPESKAPIGHNDGYYMVPFIPLYRNGDYFLGTKVLGYEYAYLLDPSQRFMQEFLTPYLQHVQQIWPWLVGAGVLGAVLAAIITTLIIFTCYRGAKNQKRSPYGERQPLLHSSDEEATASYQTTL
;
A
#
# COMPACT_ATOMS: atom_id res chain seq x y z
N MET A 1 -5.92 56.04 -30.10
CA MET A 1 -5.34 55.39 -28.88
C MET A 1 -6.48 54.70 -28.14
N LEU A 2 -6.69 53.44 -28.43
CA LEU A 2 -7.75 52.61 -27.84
C LEU A 2 -7.07 51.60 -26.94
N SER A 3 -7.30 51.68 -25.65
CA SER A 3 -6.85 50.72 -24.64
C SER A 3 -7.84 49.56 -24.55
N LEU A 4 -7.37 48.35 -24.81
CA LEU A 4 -8.09 47.10 -24.54
C LEU A 4 -8.00 46.76 -23.05
N PRO A 5 -9.08 46.36 -22.40
CA PRO A 5 -9.01 45.80 -21.06
C PRO A 5 -8.66 44.31 -21.11
N HIS A 6 -7.62 43.91 -20.36
CA HIS A 6 -7.28 42.54 -20.10
C HIS A 6 -8.35 41.94 -19.16
N SER A 7 -9.23 41.13 -19.72
CA SER A 7 -10.12 40.27 -18.92
C SER A 7 -9.32 39.10 -18.32
N LEU A 8 -9.02 39.20 -17.04
CA LEU A 8 -8.44 38.14 -16.24
C LEU A 8 -9.54 37.07 -16.01
N LEU A 9 -9.51 35.99 -16.79
CA LEU A 9 -10.30 34.80 -16.51
C LEU A 9 -9.73 34.15 -15.25
N LEU A 10 -10.34 34.40 -14.10
CA LEU A 10 -10.20 33.58 -12.89
C LEU A 10 -10.88 32.25 -13.19
N LEU A 11 -10.08 31.24 -13.53
CA LEU A 11 -10.48 29.84 -13.44
C LEU A 11 -10.62 29.51 -11.94
N LEU A 12 -11.82 29.64 -11.41
CA LEU A 12 -12.21 29.01 -10.14
C LEU A 12 -12.17 27.49 -10.37
N SER A 13 -11.04 26.88 -10.02
CA SER A 13 -10.96 25.45 -9.82
C SER A 13 -11.80 25.13 -8.59
N VAL A 14 -13.03 24.71 -8.81
CA VAL A 14 -13.84 24.08 -7.77
C VAL A 14 -13.20 22.73 -7.48
N HIS A 15 -12.32 22.69 -6.48
CA HIS A 15 -11.85 21.44 -5.91
C HIS A 15 -13.04 20.80 -5.18
N LEU A 16 -13.74 19.93 -5.87
CA LEU A 16 -14.66 18.98 -5.25
C LEU A 16 -13.83 18.04 -4.39
N SER A 17 -13.99 18.14 -3.11
CA SER A 17 -13.29 17.32 -2.12
C SER A 17 -14.00 15.97 -1.94
N VAL A 18 -13.28 14.88 -1.90
CA VAL A 18 -13.72 13.47 -2.05
C VAL A 18 -13.28 12.52 -0.91
N GLN A 19 -13.93 11.42 -0.61
CA GLN A 19 -13.95 10.67 0.68
C GLN A 19 -13.77 9.13 0.58
N GLN A 20 -13.38 8.27 1.72
CA GLN A 20 -13.32 6.78 1.79
C GLN A 20 -14.67 6.13 1.48
N PHE A 21 -15.71 6.67 1.98
CA PHE A 21 -16.91 6.64 1.19
C PHE A 21 -16.59 7.37 -0.11
N PRO A 22 -16.73 6.79 -1.29
CA PRO A 22 -16.43 7.52 -2.51
C PRO A 22 -17.23 8.82 -2.54
N ARG A 23 -16.57 9.94 -2.71
CA ARG A 23 -17.21 11.27 -2.66
C ARG A 23 -18.44 11.43 -3.54
N PRO A 24 -18.48 10.86 -4.77
CA PRO A 24 -19.70 10.91 -5.55
C PRO A 24 -20.88 10.21 -4.87
N CYS A 25 -20.58 9.32 -3.91
CA CYS A 25 -21.58 8.52 -3.21
C CYS A 25 -22.07 9.12 -1.89
N THR A 26 -21.53 10.28 -1.47
CA THR A 26 -21.89 10.88 -0.17
C THR A 26 -22.82 12.09 -0.28
N THR A 27 -23.39 12.32 -1.45
CA THR A 27 -24.41 13.34 -1.64
C THR A 27 -25.73 12.93 -0.99
N PRO A 28 -26.61 13.88 -0.62
CA PRO A 28 -27.95 13.57 -0.12
C PRO A 28 -28.72 12.62 -1.03
N GLU A 29 -28.61 12.81 -2.36
CA GLU A 29 -29.28 11.99 -3.37
C GLU A 29 -28.75 10.55 -3.38
N ALA A 30 -27.41 10.37 -3.36
CA ALA A 30 -26.78 9.05 -3.34
C ALA A 30 -27.15 8.27 -2.07
N LEU A 31 -27.12 8.94 -0.92
CA LEU A 31 -27.48 8.35 0.37
C LEU A 31 -28.99 8.02 0.46
N THR A 32 -29.86 8.90 -0.04
CA THR A 32 -31.31 8.68 -0.05
C THR A 32 -31.70 7.54 -0.99
N SER A 33 -31.11 7.50 -2.18
CA SER A 33 -31.33 6.42 -3.15
C SER A 33 -30.60 5.13 -2.82
N ARG A 34 -29.63 5.18 -1.89
CA ARG A 34 -28.68 4.09 -1.57
C ARG A 34 -27.92 3.57 -2.79
N LEU A 35 -27.56 4.49 -3.69
CA LEU A 35 -26.89 4.21 -4.97
C LEU A 35 -25.47 4.77 -4.95
N CYS A 36 -24.47 3.92 -5.06
CA CYS A 36 -23.07 4.28 -5.26
C CYS A 36 -22.55 3.70 -6.57
N CYS A 37 -22.98 4.30 -7.70
CA CYS A 37 -22.56 3.94 -9.04
C CYS A 37 -22.10 5.19 -9.82
N PRO A 38 -20.95 5.76 -9.47
CA PRO A 38 -20.43 6.94 -10.15
C PRO A 38 -20.20 6.71 -11.65
N GLN A 39 -20.22 7.80 -12.40
CA GLN A 39 -19.85 7.78 -13.81
C GLN A 39 -18.34 7.70 -13.96
N TRP A 40 -17.87 6.78 -14.79
CA TRP A 40 -16.46 6.79 -15.19
C TRP A 40 -16.20 7.95 -16.15
N PRO A 41 -15.22 8.85 -15.86
CA PRO A 41 -14.98 10.04 -16.69
C PRO A 41 -14.58 9.71 -18.14
N GLY A 42 -14.01 8.52 -18.39
CA GLY A 42 -13.52 8.12 -19.70
C GLY A 42 -14.63 7.90 -20.76
N ASP A 43 -15.86 7.53 -20.34
CA ASP A 43 -16.97 7.36 -21.27
C ASP A 43 -18.31 7.97 -20.79
N GLY A 44 -18.32 8.56 -19.60
CA GLY A 44 -19.49 9.21 -19.01
C GLY A 44 -20.64 8.25 -18.61
N SER A 45 -20.42 6.94 -18.61
CA SER A 45 -21.42 5.96 -18.16
C SER A 45 -21.18 5.53 -16.72
N ALA A 46 -22.22 5.15 -16.01
CA ALA A 46 -22.11 4.58 -14.67
C ALA A 46 -21.20 3.34 -14.70
N CYS A 47 -20.18 3.33 -13.81
CA CYS A 47 -19.22 2.23 -13.71
C CYS A 47 -18.45 1.91 -14.99
N GLY A 48 -18.41 2.83 -15.98
CA GLY A 48 -17.78 2.58 -17.28
C GLY A 48 -18.49 1.49 -18.10
N ALA A 49 -19.81 1.39 -17.99
CA ALA A 49 -20.59 0.31 -18.60
C ALA A 49 -20.48 0.28 -20.13
N ARG A 50 -20.38 1.45 -20.80
CA ARG A 50 -20.21 1.52 -22.26
C ARG A 50 -18.87 0.93 -22.71
N SER A 51 -17.85 1.06 -21.90
CA SER A 51 -16.51 0.52 -22.17
C SER A 51 -16.31 -0.88 -21.60
N GLY A 52 -17.34 -1.50 -21.05
CA GLY A 52 -17.28 -2.85 -20.47
C GLY A 52 -16.45 -2.96 -19.19
N ARG A 53 -16.22 -1.84 -18.49
CA ARG A 53 -15.43 -1.84 -17.25
C ARG A 53 -16.18 -2.40 -16.05
N GLY A 54 -17.50 -2.20 -16.01
CA GLY A 54 -18.35 -2.68 -14.92
C GLY A 54 -19.80 -2.27 -15.10
N PHE A 55 -20.62 -2.63 -14.13
CA PHE A 55 -22.05 -2.34 -14.15
C PHE A 55 -22.52 -1.95 -12.75
N CYS A 56 -23.49 -1.05 -12.69
CA CYS A 56 -24.21 -0.76 -11.46
C CYS A 56 -25.13 -1.93 -11.14
N GLN A 57 -24.88 -2.63 -10.03
CA GLN A 57 -25.61 -3.84 -9.65
C GLN A 57 -26.05 -3.77 -8.20
N GLN A 58 -27.15 -4.45 -7.91
CA GLN A 58 -27.62 -4.62 -6.54
C GLN A 58 -26.61 -5.44 -5.73
N VAL A 59 -26.33 -4.97 -4.52
CA VAL A 59 -25.45 -5.67 -3.59
C VAL A 59 -26.22 -6.84 -2.96
N THR A 60 -25.67 -8.03 -3.07
CA THR A 60 -26.19 -9.21 -2.40
C THR A 60 -25.26 -9.58 -1.26
N VAL A 61 -25.78 -9.54 -0.05
CA VAL A 61 -25.09 -9.97 1.18
C VAL A 61 -25.62 -11.34 1.56
N SER A 62 -24.75 -12.21 2.06
CA SER A 62 -25.16 -13.53 2.55
C SER A 62 -26.08 -13.40 3.75
N ASP A 63 -27.18 -14.16 3.72
CA ASP A 63 -28.08 -14.34 4.85
C ASP A 63 -27.74 -15.60 5.68
N LEU A 64 -26.58 -16.21 5.42
CA LEU A 64 -26.12 -17.36 6.22
C LEU A 64 -26.05 -16.95 7.68
N PRO A 65 -26.38 -17.85 8.60
CA PRO A 65 -26.35 -17.56 10.01
C PRO A 65 -24.94 -17.13 10.40
N ASP A 66 -24.90 -16.02 11.05
CA ASP A 66 -23.72 -15.56 11.74
C ASP A 66 -23.33 -16.56 12.82
N GLY A 67 -22.13 -16.46 13.28
CA GLY A 67 -21.68 -17.27 14.41
C GLY A 67 -22.69 -17.20 15.55
N PRO A 68 -22.73 -18.22 16.40
CA PRO A 68 -23.76 -18.36 17.43
C PRO A 68 -23.78 -17.24 18.47
N GLN A 69 -22.82 -16.32 18.40
CA GLN A 69 -22.58 -15.33 19.46
C GLN A 69 -23.32 -14.01 19.22
N TYR A 70 -23.59 -13.62 17.97
CA TYR A 70 -24.08 -12.30 17.61
C TYR A 70 -25.14 -12.36 16.51
N PRO A 71 -26.43 -12.38 16.85
CA PRO A 71 -27.49 -12.22 15.87
C PRO A 71 -27.44 -10.80 15.28
N HIS A 72 -27.75 -10.64 14.00
CA HIS A 72 -27.91 -9.33 13.39
C HIS A 72 -28.92 -8.50 14.17
N SER A 73 -28.48 -7.34 14.66
CA SER A 73 -29.34 -6.40 15.37
C SER A 73 -29.97 -5.36 14.44
N GLY A 74 -29.33 -5.10 13.31
CA GLY A 74 -29.66 -4.02 12.39
C GLY A 74 -29.31 -2.63 12.93
N MET A 75 -28.55 -2.57 14.03
CA MET A 75 -28.18 -1.31 14.70
C MET A 75 -26.79 -0.84 14.31
N ASP A 76 -25.89 -1.76 13.97
CA ASP A 76 -24.53 -1.42 13.57
C ASP A 76 -24.41 -1.36 12.03
N ASP A 77 -23.92 -0.24 11.53
CA ASP A 77 -23.74 0.02 10.08
C ASP A 77 -22.85 -0.99 9.39
N ARG A 78 -22.01 -1.73 10.16
CA ARG A 78 -21.06 -2.73 9.66
C ARG A 78 -21.68 -4.10 9.45
N GLU A 79 -22.78 -4.43 10.12
CA GLU A 79 -23.34 -5.79 10.19
C GLU A 79 -23.59 -6.43 8.83
N ARG A 80 -24.14 -5.72 7.90
CA ARG A 80 -24.42 -6.19 6.53
C ARG A 80 -23.80 -5.24 5.50
N TRP A 81 -22.53 -4.93 5.69
CA TRP A 81 -21.80 -4.02 4.82
C TRP A 81 -21.98 -4.36 3.34
N PRO A 82 -22.27 -3.39 2.46
CA PRO A 82 -22.45 -1.96 2.73
C PRO A 82 -23.92 -1.53 2.87
N LEU A 83 -24.86 -2.44 3.13
CA LEU A 83 -26.32 -2.19 2.98
C LEU A 83 -26.88 -1.09 3.86
N ALA A 84 -26.20 -0.72 4.95
CA ALA A 84 -26.59 0.46 5.71
C ALA A 84 -26.57 1.73 4.83
N PHE A 85 -25.59 1.84 3.95
CA PHE A 85 -25.38 3.00 3.09
C PHE A 85 -25.83 2.79 1.65
N TYR A 86 -25.54 1.63 1.03
CA TYR A 86 -25.72 1.40 -0.41
C TYR A 86 -26.30 0.03 -0.71
N ASN A 87 -27.43 0.02 -1.44
CA ASN A 87 -28.00 -1.19 -2.01
C ASN A 87 -27.46 -1.49 -3.43
N TRP A 88 -26.88 -0.49 -4.10
CA TRP A 88 -26.34 -0.59 -5.43
C TRP A 88 -24.93 -0.02 -5.47
N THR A 89 -23.99 -0.78 -6.02
CA THR A 89 -22.59 -0.36 -6.21
C THR A 89 -22.07 -0.79 -7.58
N CYS A 90 -20.96 -0.21 -8.01
CA CYS A 90 -20.26 -0.69 -9.18
C CYS A 90 -19.66 -2.08 -8.94
N GLN A 91 -20.03 -3.04 -9.78
CA GLN A 91 -19.40 -4.34 -9.88
C GLN A 91 -18.50 -4.35 -11.12
N CYS A 92 -17.19 -4.34 -10.90
CA CYS A 92 -16.22 -4.19 -11.98
C CYS A 92 -15.93 -5.51 -12.70
N ALA A 93 -15.81 -5.44 -14.01
CA ALA A 93 -15.56 -6.59 -14.88
C ALA A 93 -14.05 -6.78 -15.14
N GLY A 94 -13.64 -8.00 -15.47
CA GLY A 94 -12.28 -8.32 -15.86
C GLY A 94 -11.25 -7.91 -14.79
N ASN A 95 -10.25 -7.16 -15.20
CA ASN A 95 -9.18 -6.68 -14.33
C ASN A 95 -9.38 -5.23 -13.84
N PHE A 96 -10.58 -4.67 -13.99
CA PHE A 96 -10.91 -3.36 -13.46
C PHE A 96 -11.34 -3.44 -12.00
N MET A 97 -11.08 -2.37 -11.25
CA MET A 97 -11.53 -2.15 -9.88
C MET A 97 -11.77 -0.66 -9.62
N GLY A 98 -11.99 -0.30 -8.36
CA GLY A 98 -12.33 1.04 -7.94
C GLY A 98 -13.84 1.22 -7.81
N TYR A 99 -14.24 2.29 -7.14
CA TYR A 99 -15.68 2.57 -6.88
C TYR A 99 -16.46 2.95 -8.14
N ASP A 100 -15.76 3.33 -9.22
CA ASP A 100 -16.31 3.67 -10.53
C ASP A 100 -15.73 2.78 -11.67
N CYS A 101 -14.97 1.73 -11.30
CA CYS A 101 -14.23 0.84 -12.20
C CYS A 101 -13.17 1.54 -13.07
N SER A 102 -12.62 2.66 -12.61
CA SER A 102 -11.55 3.39 -13.32
C SER A 102 -10.17 2.78 -13.15
N GLU A 103 -9.96 1.99 -12.13
CA GLU A 103 -8.66 1.48 -11.68
C GLU A 103 -8.42 0.04 -12.09
N CYS A 104 -7.18 -0.42 -11.92
CA CYS A 104 -6.82 -1.81 -12.20
C CYS A 104 -6.72 -2.64 -10.91
N LYS A 105 -7.20 -3.89 -10.97
CA LYS A 105 -7.00 -4.86 -9.88
C LYS A 105 -5.52 -4.98 -9.52
N PHE A 106 -5.24 -5.35 -8.29
CA PHE A 106 -3.89 -5.52 -7.79
C PHE A 106 -3.04 -6.39 -8.74
N GLY A 107 -1.83 -5.91 -9.04
CA GLY A 107 -0.91 -6.55 -9.98
C GLY A 107 -1.21 -6.33 -11.46
N TYR A 108 -2.25 -5.59 -11.81
CA TYR A 108 -2.56 -5.19 -13.18
C TYR A 108 -2.33 -3.70 -13.39
N PHE A 109 -1.92 -3.32 -14.60
CA PHE A 109 -1.51 -1.96 -14.97
C PHE A 109 -1.93 -1.61 -16.38
N GLY A 110 -1.75 -0.33 -16.73
CA GLY A 110 -2.07 0.21 -18.04
C GLY A 110 -3.54 0.62 -18.21
N PRO A 111 -3.88 1.31 -19.31
CA PRO A 111 -5.21 1.88 -19.52
C PRO A 111 -6.33 0.84 -19.62
N THR A 112 -5.99 -0.37 -20.05
CA THR A 112 -6.90 -1.51 -20.23
C THR A 112 -6.76 -2.57 -19.14
N CYS A 113 -5.90 -2.33 -18.14
CA CYS A 113 -5.59 -3.29 -17.08
C CYS A 113 -5.14 -4.67 -17.59
N ALA A 114 -4.44 -4.71 -18.73
CA ALA A 114 -3.95 -5.93 -19.35
C ALA A 114 -2.51 -6.28 -19.01
N GLU A 115 -1.73 -5.32 -18.55
CA GLU A 115 -0.32 -5.53 -18.19
C GLU A 115 -0.22 -6.17 -16.81
N ARG A 116 0.38 -7.36 -16.73
CA ARG A 116 0.67 -8.01 -15.46
C ARG A 116 2.07 -7.65 -14.98
N ARG A 117 2.19 -7.17 -13.74
CA ARG A 117 3.48 -6.91 -13.08
C ARG A 117 3.46 -7.46 -11.68
N GLU A 118 4.58 -8.04 -11.25
CA GLU A 118 4.79 -8.50 -9.89
C GLU A 118 5.70 -7.52 -9.16
N SER A 119 5.27 -7.09 -7.98
CA SER A 119 6.04 -6.26 -7.06
C SER A 119 6.69 -7.14 -5.99
N VAL A 120 7.81 -6.70 -5.41
CA VAL A 120 8.47 -7.47 -4.35
C VAL A 120 8.63 -6.64 -3.09
N ARG A 121 8.00 -7.11 -2.02
CA ARG A 121 8.18 -6.57 -0.68
C ARG A 121 9.51 -7.04 -0.11
N ARG A 122 10.34 -6.11 0.32
CA ARG A 122 11.69 -6.38 0.85
C ARG A 122 11.76 -6.07 2.33
N ASN A 123 12.71 -6.72 3.03
CA ASN A 123 13.02 -6.33 4.40
C ASN A 123 13.50 -4.88 4.43
N ILE A 124 13.00 -4.08 5.38
CA ILE A 124 13.36 -2.66 5.52
C ILE A 124 14.88 -2.46 5.64
N PHE A 125 15.59 -3.41 6.25
CA PHE A 125 17.04 -3.36 6.38
C PHE A 125 17.80 -3.70 5.11
N SER A 126 17.17 -4.37 4.13
CA SER A 126 17.77 -4.64 2.82
C SER A 126 17.64 -3.47 1.84
N LEU A 127 16.84 -2.47 2.18
CA LEU A 127 16.71 -1.26 1.38
C LEU A 127 17.95 -0.38 1.50
N SER A 128 18.36 0.25 0.40
CA SER A 128 19.38 1.30 0.43
C SER A 128 18.90 2.52 1.23
N VAL A 129 19.83 3.37 1.65
CA VAL A 129 19.51 4.62 2.35
C VAL A 129 18.50 5.46 1.56
N THR A 130 18.72 5.60 0.25
CA THR A 130 17.82 6.37 -0.63
C THR A 130 16.42 5.77 -0.69
N GLU A 131 16.29 4.44 -0.74
CA GLU A 131 14.99 3.78 -0.76
C GLU A 131 14.25 3.93 0.57
N ARG A 132 14.96 3.85 1.72
CA ARG A 132 14.39 4.10 3.04
C ARG A 132 13.89 5.53 3.17
N GLN A 133 14.69 6.51 2.76
CA GLN A 133 14.32 7.92 2.77
C GLN A 133 13.11 8.19 1.86
N ARG A 134 13.05 7.56 0.69
CA ARG A 134 11.90 7.64 -0.21
C ARG A 134 10.64 7.05 0.44
N PHE A 135 10.74 5.88 1.07
CA PHE A 135 9.64 5.27 1.81
C PHE A 135 9.09 6.21 2.89
N ILE A 136 9.97 6.76 3.74
CA ILE A 136 9.60 7.71 4.79
C ILE A 136 8.97 8.98 4.21
N SER A 137 9.52 9.50 3.11
CA SER A 137 8.98 10.68 2.44
C SER A 137 7.57 10.46 1.89
N TYR A 138 7.28 9.25 1.38
CA TYR A 138 5.95 8.89 0.89
C TYR A 138 4.94 8.75 2.04
N LEU A 139 5.35 8.19 3.17
CA LEU A 139 4.52 8.19 4.39
C LEU A 139 4.16 9.62 4.81
N ASN A 140 5.16 10.50 4.87
CA ASN A 140 4.93 11.89 5.27
C ASN A 140 4.12 12.67 4.23
N LEU A 141 4.30 12.39 2.93
CA LEU A 141 3.47 12.96 1.88
C LEU A 141 2.01 12.52 2.05
N ALA A 142 1.76 11.24 2.29
CA ALA A 142 0.42 10.70 2.52
C ALA A 142 -0.25 11.32 3.75
N LYS A 143 0.51 11.55 4.84
CA LYS A 143 0.02 12.19 6.06
C LYS A 143 -0.40 13.65 5.84
N ASN A 144 0.26 14.35 4.92
CA ASN A 144 0.03 15.77 4.65
C ASN A 144 -0.79 16.04 3.38
N THR A 145 -1.26 15.02 2.68
CA THR A 145 -2.08 15.17 1.47
C THR A 145 -3.49 14.66 1.73
N ILE A 146 -4.48 15.53 1.54
CA ILE A 146 -5.88 15.14 1.63
C ILE A 146 -6.21 14.17 0.51
N SER A 147 -6.92 13.09 0.84
CA SER A 147 -7.38 12.12 -0.15
C SER A 147 -8.29 12.77 -1.18
N SER A 148 -8.03 12.56 -2.47
CA SER A 148 -8.84 13.05 -3.57
C SER A 148 -10.12 12.23 -3.80
N ASP A 149 -10.14 10.97 -3.46
CA ASP A 149 -11.19 10.02 -3.84
C ASP A 149 -12.13 9.66 -2.70
N TYR A 150 -11.67 9.81 -1.46
CA TYR A 150 -12.37 9.28 -0.29
C TYR A 150 -12.50 10.27 0.86
N VAL A 151 -13.52 10.13 1.71
CA VAL A 151 -13.68 10.77 3.01
C VAL A 151 -14.13 9.75 4.05
N ILE A 152 -14.23 10.17 5.30
CA ILE A 152 -14.64 9.38 6.44
C ILE A 152 -16.03 9.78 6.90
N ALA A 153 -16.84 8.81 7.32
CA ALA A 153 -18.08 9.09 8.01
C ALA A 153 -17.78 9.58 9.44
N THR A 154 -18.44 10.63 9.86
CA THR A 154 -18.30 11.22 11.21
C THR A 154 -19.50 10.90 12.10
N ALA A 155 -20.46 10.14 11.57
CA ALA A 155 -21.68 9.73 12.25
C ALA A 155 -22.15 8.38 11.72
N THR A 156 -23.00 7.70 12.48
CA THR A 156 -23.70 6.49 12.03
C THR A 156 -24.73 6.83 10.97
N ARG A 157 -25.14 5.84 10.17
CA ARG A 157 -26.23 6.02 9.20
C ARG A 157 -27.53 6.49 9.87
N ALA A 158 -27.85 5.91 11.02
CA ALA A 158 -29.03 6.30 11.79
C ALA A 158 -29.03 7.78 12.18
N GLN A 159 -27.84 8.34 12.47
CA GLN A 159 -27.71 9.78 12.78
C GLN A 159 -27.82 10.66 11.53
N MET A 160 -27.45 10.14 10.36
CA MET A 160 -27.64 10.85 9.09
C MET A 160 -29.09 10.86 8.61
N ASP A 161 -29.86 9.84 8.98
CA ASP A 161 -31.28 9.73 8.63
C ASP A 161 -32.15 10.63 9.54
N GLY A 162 -32.67 11.71 9.00
CA GLY A 162 -33.54 12.61 9.73
C GLY A 162 -34.97 12.06 9.89
N ALA A 163 -35.65 12.50 10.94
CA ALA A 163 -37.00 12.06 11.30
C ALA A 163 -38.05 12.26 10.18
N ASN A 164 -37.82 13.17 9.24
CA ASN A 164 -38.74 13.48 8.14
C ASN A 164 -38.29 12.86 6.81
N GLY A 165 -37.40 11.86 6.81
CA GLY A 165 -36.85 11.27 5.62
C GLY A 165 -35.79 12.14 4.90
N THR A 166 -35.38 13.25 5.51
CA THR A 166 -34.27 14.07 4.99
C THR A 166 -32.96 13.49 5.45
N VAL A 167 -32.11 13.12 4.52
CA VAL A 167 -30.77 12.60 4.82
C VAL A 167 -29.77 13.76 4.86
N THR A 168 -29.07 13.91 5.98
CA THR A 168 -27.99 14.89 6.15
C THR A 168 -26.66 14.18 6.11
N PRO A 169 -25.84 14.37 5.05
CA PRO A 169 -24.51 13.79 5.00
C PRO A 169 -23.61 14.31 6.13
N MET A 170 -22.98 13.41 6.86
CA MET A 170 -22.06 13.72 7.96
C MET A 170 -20.72 13.05 7.70
N PHE A 171 -19.84 13.79 7.04
CA PHE A 171 -18.55 13.29 6.60
C PHE A 171 -17.46 14.37 6.72
N SER A 172 -16.20 13.97 6.84
CA SER A 172 -15.03 14.84 6.92
C SER A 172 -13.92 14.44 5.93
N ASN A 173 -13.17 15.44 5.50
CA ASN A 173 -11.92 15.23 4.76
C ASN A 173 -10.85 14.64 5.67
N VAL A 174 -10.00 13.81 5.11
CA VAL A 174 -8.91 13.16 5.82
C VAL A 174 -7.68 13.05 4.92
N SER A 175 -6.49 13.00 5.50
CA SER A 175 -5.28 12.72 4.72
C SER A 175 -5.30 11.30 4.17
N VAL A 176 -4.49 11.04 3.11
CA VAL A 176 -4.36 9.68 2.56
C VAL A 176 -3.90 8.70 3.64
N TYR A 177 -2.98 9.10 4.54
CA TYR A 177 -2.56 8.24 5.63
C TYR A 177 -3.67 8.01 6.67
N ASP A 178 -4.31 9.08 7.11
CA ASP A 178 -5.33 9.02 8.16
C ASP A 178 -6.62 8.33 7.71
N LEU A 179 -6.85 8.26 6.40
CA LEU A 179 -7.88 7.42 5.83
C LEU A 179 -7.75 5.96 6.30
N PHE A 180 -6.54 5.40 6.21
CA PHE A 180 -6.27 4.02 6.63
C PHE A 180 -6.31 3.87 8.16
N VAL A 181 -5.92 4.91 8.90
CA VAL A 181 -6.11 4.93 10.37
C VAL A 181 -7.59 4.84 10.71
N TRP A 182 -8.41 5.64 10.06
CA TRP A 182 -9.86 5.62 10.27
C TRP A 182 -10.50 4.29 9.86
N MET A 183 -10.06 3.69 8.74
CA MET A 183 -10.54 2.37 8.30
C MET A 183 -10.30 1.31 9.36
N HIS A 184 -9.09 1.28 9.91
CA HIS A 184 -8.71 0.32 10.95
C HIS A 184 -9.49 0.57 12.26
N TYR A 185 -9.65 1.84 12.64
CA TYR A 185 -10.53 2.22 13.75
C TYR A 185 -11.97 1.79 13.50
N TYR A 186 -12.54 2.13 12.33
CA TYR A 186 -13.94 1.88 12.05
C TYR A 186 -14.30 0.40 12.05
N VAL A 187 -13.44 -0.45 11.54
CA VAL A 187 -13.67 -1.90 11.52
C VAL A 187 -13.60 -2.53 12.91
N SER A 188 -12.76 -1.98 13.80
CA SER A 188 -12.47 -2.54 15.13
C SER A 188 -13.13 -1.78 16.29
N ARG A 189 -13.95 -0.76 16.01
CA ARG A 189 -14.65 -0.03 17.07
C ARG A 189 -15.68 -0.92 17.76
N ASP A 190 -15.87 -0.71 19.05
CA ASP A 190 -16.95 -1.34 19.82
C ASP A 190 -18.32 -0.94 19.26
N THR A 191 -19.32 -1.73 19.53
CA THR A 191 -20.65 -1.52 18.96
C THR A 191 -21.76 -1.80 19.97
N LEU A 192 -22.91 -1.20 19.75
CA LEU A 192 -24.16 -1.50 20.45
C LEU A 192 -24.96 -2.52 19.65
N LEU A 193 -24.80 -3.79 19.95
CA LEU A 193 -25.62 -4.85 19.39
C LEU A 193 -26.72 -5.24 20.40
N GLY A 194 -27.93 -5.45 19.92
CA GLY A 194 -29.02 -5.96 20.74
C GLY A 194 -29.81 -4.92 21.55
N GLY A 195 -29.65 -3.63 21.24
CA GLY A 195 -30.49 -2.55 21.80
C GLY A 195 -29.77 -1.64 22.80
N PRO A 196 -30.45 -0.57 23.26
CA PRO A 196 -29.85 0.44 24.11
C PRO A 196 -29.27 -0.16 25.41
N GLY A 197 -28.03 0.19 25.69
CA GLY A 197 -27.31 -0.24 26.89
C GLY A 197 -26.57 -1.59 26.78
N ASN A 198 -26.71 -2.32 25.67
CA ASN A 198 -25.94 -3.54 25.41
C ASN A 198 -24.73 -3.24 24.52
N ILE A 199 -23.61 -2.91 25.14
CA ILE A 199 -22.34 -2.71 24.45
C ILE A 199 -21.64 -4.07 24.29
N TRP A 200 -21.38 -4.45 23.05
CA TRP A 200 -20.57 -5.64 22.72
C TRP A 200 -19.14 -5.19 22.42
N GLN A 201 -18.27 -5.29 23.43
CA GLN A 201 -16.86 -4.88 23.31
C GLN A 201 -16.01 -5.84 22.47
N ASP A 202 -16.55 -7.03 22.19
CA ASP A 202 -15.83 -8.11 21.51
C ASP A 202 -16.24 -8.27 20.03
N VAL A 203 -16.96 -7.28 19.45
CA VAL A 203 -17.35 -7.35 18.03
C VAL A 203 -16.36 -6.55 17.18
N ASP A 204 -15.53 -7.28 16.50
CA ASP A 204 -14.56 -6.76 15.56
C ASP A 204 -14.76 -7.43 14.19
N PHE A 205 -14.67 -6.68 13.09
CA PHE A 205 -14.88 -7.20 11.75
C PHE A 205 -13.57 -7.51 11.00
N ALA A 206 -12.41 -7.27 11.63
CA ALA A 206 -11.08 -7.54 11.09
C ALA A 206 -10.16 -8.33 12.03
N HIS A 207 -10.49 -8.46 13.32
CA HIS A 207 -9.65 -9.10 14.33
C HIS A 207 -10.39 -10.23 15.04
N GLU A 208 -9.64 -11.01 15.83
CA GLU A 208 -10.13 -12.07 16.72
C GLU A 208 -10.78 -13.26 16.01
N ALA A 209 -10.91 -13.26 14.68
CA ALA A 209 -11.53 -14.32 13.90
C ALA A 209 -11.01 -14.41 12.47
N ALA A 210 -11.64 -15.24 11.64
CA ALA A 210 -11.13 -15.66 10.33
C ALA A 210 -10.72 -14.52 9.37
N ALA A 211 -11.36 -13.36 9.42
CA ALA A 211 -11.06 -12.25 8.52
C ALA A 211 -9.70 -11.57 8.80
N PHE A 212 -9.04 -11.83 9.92
CA PHE A 212 -7.82 -11.15 10.32
C PHE A 212 -6.77 -11.09 9.19
N LEU A 213 -6.37 -12.21 8.65
CA LEU A 213 -5.31 -12.25 7.64
C LEU A 213 -5.75 -11.73 6.27
N PRO A 214 -6.90 -12.14 5.71
CA PRO A 214 -7.37 -11.60 4.43
C PRO A 214 -7.66 -10.10 4.47
N TRP A 215 -8.23 -9.59 5.56
CA TRP A 215 -8.55 -8.17 5.70
C TRP A 215 -7.28 -7.31 5.70
N HIS A 216 -6.29 -7.66 6.53
CA HIS A 216 -5.03 -6.91 6.59
C HIS A 216 -4.23 -7.03 5.29
N ARG A 217 -4.32 -8.16 4.57
CA ARG A 217 -3.76 -8.30 3.23
C ARG A 217 -4.34 -7.28 2.24
N VAL A 218 -5.66 -7.15 2.21
CA VAL A 218 -6.36 -6.15 1.36
C VAL A 218 -6.02 -4.73 1.81
N PHE A 219 -5.97 -4.48 3.12
CA PHE A 219 -5.58 -3.19 3.68
C PHE A 219 -4.20 -2.74 3.18
N LEU A 220 -3.19 -3.62 3.24
CA LEU A 220 -1.84 -3.31 2.75
C LEU A 220 -1.81 -3.09 1.22
N LEU A 221 -2.53 -3.90 0.45
CA LEU A 221 -2.62 -3.75 -1.00
C LEU A 221 -3.29 -2.44 -1.41
N PHE A 222 -4.36 -2.07 -0.72
CA PHE A 222 -5.07 -0.83 -0.97
C PHE A 222 -4.22 0.38 -0.58
N TRP A 223 -3.47 0.27 0.52
CA TRP A 223 -2.51 1.29 0.94
C TRP A 223 -1.40 1.50 -0.12
N GLU A 224 -0.79 0.42 -0.61
CA GLU A 224 0.17 0.50 -1.71
C GLU A 224 -0.42 1.13 -2.98
N HIS A 225 -1.67 0.79 -3.29
CA HIS A 225 -2.37 1.34 -4.44
C HIS A 225 -2.55 2.86 -4.33
N GLU A 226 -3.02 3.36 -3.18
CA GLU A 226 -3.20 4.79 -2.96
C GLU A 226 -1.88 5.56 -2.97
N ILE A 227 -0.80 4.98 -2.43
CA ILE A 227 0.54 5.62 -2.52
C ILE A 227 1.05 5.65 -3.96
N ARG A 228 0.85 4.60 -4.74
CA ARG A 228 1.20 4.60 -6.17
C ARG A 228 0.45 5.69 -6.94
N LYS A 229 -0.83 5.89 -6.65
CA LYS A 229 -1.63 6.99 -7.22
C LYS A 229 -1.08 8.36 -6.82
N LEU A 230 -0.81 8.55 -5.53
CA LEU A 230 -0.34 9.80 -4.97
C LEU A 230 1.03 10.22 -5.52
N THR A 231 1.93 9.26 -5.70
CA THR A 231 3.35 9.53 -6.03
C THR A 231 3.70 9.31 -7.50
N GLY A 232 2.88 8.56 -8.24
CA GLY A 232 3.21 8.06 -9.57
C GLY A 232 4.31 6.98 -9.58
N ASP A 233 4.77 6.52 -8.43
CA ASP A 233 5.75 5.43 -8.31
C ASP A 233 5.06 4.08 -8.32
N PHE A 234 4.82 3.53 -9.49
CA PHE A 234 4.14 2.23 -9.67
C PHE A 234 4.95 1.03 -9.18
N ASN A 235 6.24 1.22 -8.83
CA ASN A 235 7.09 0.18 -8.24
C ASN A 235 7.09 0.21 -6.72
N PHE A 236 6.39 1.15 -6.10
CA PHE A 236 6.32 1.26 -4.66
C PHE A 236 5.71 0.00 -4.03
N THR A 237 6.34 -0.47 -2.95
CA THR A 237 5.83 -1.53 -2.07
C THR A 237 6.10 -1.18 -0.62
N ILE A 238 5.25 -1.67 0.28
CA ILE A 238 5.51 -1.60 1.71
C ILE A 238 6.64 -2.58 2.05
N PRO A 239 7.74 -2.13 2.68
CA PRO A 239 8.74 -3.05 3.21
C PRO A 239 8.20 -3.77 4.46
N TYR A 240 8.80 -4.90 4.81
CA TYR A 240 8.48 -5.57 6.06
C TYR A 240 9.62 -5.46 7.07
N TRP A 241 9.28 -5.51 8.35
CA TRP A 241 10.23 -5.70 9.44
C TRP A 241 10.16 -7.15 9.92
N ASP A 242 11.24 -7.91 9.70
CA ASP A 242 11.40 -9.25 10.25
C ASP A 242 11.82 -9.13 11.72
N TRP A 243 10.85 -9.20 12.59
CA TRP A 243 11.01 -9.04 14.03
C TRP A 243 11.32 -10.36 14.77
N ARG A 244 11.53 -11.47 14.05
CA ARG A 244 11.91 -12.74 14.68
C ARG A 244 13.20 -12.55 15.48
N ASP A 245 13.19 -13.08 16.70
CA ASP A 245 14.33 -13.01 17.63
C ASP A 245 14.77 -11.58 18.00
N ALA A 246 13.94 -10.56 17.72
CA ALA A 246 14.19 -9.19 18.14
C ALA A 246 14.10 -9.08 19.67
N THR A 247 15.03 -8.35 20.25
CA THR A 247 15.06 -8.03 21.69
C THR A 247 14.62 -6.59 21.96
N ASP A 248 14.63 -5.78 20.91
CA ASP A 248 14.32 -4.35 20.95
C ASP A 248 13.64 -3.89 19.66
N CYS A 249 13.28 -2.60 19.60
CA CYS A 249 12.73 -2.00 18.40
C CYS A 249 13.84 -1.55 17.43
N GLN A 250 14.34 -2.45 16.62
CA GLN A 250 15.42 -2.17 15.66
C GLN A 250 15.05 -1.10 14.62
N VAL A 251 13.77 -0.88 14.34
CA VAL A 251 13.28 0.14 13.40
C VAL A 251 13.03 1.50 14.07
N CYS A 252 13.14 1.59 15.40
CA CYS A 252 12.94 2.83 16.16
C CYS A 252 14.23 3.69 16.17
N THR A 253 14.67 4.11 14.98
CA THR A 253 15.78 5.03 14.80
C THR A 253 15.33 6.25 14.00
N ASP A 254 16.01 7.39 14.14
CA ASP A 254 15.65 8.61 13.41
C ASP A 254 15.81 8.48 11.89
N GLU A 255 16.63 7.54 11.45
CA GLU A 255 16.81 7.19 10.04
C GLU A 255 15.67 6.32 9.49
N LEU A 256 14.83 5.75 10.37
CA LEU A 256 13.72 4.87 10.01
C LEU A 256 12.40 5.41 10.59
N MET A 257 11.87 4.76 11.63
CA MET A 257 10.52 5.06 12.16
C MET A 257 10.52 6.06 13.32
N GLY A 258 11.66 6.67 13.62
CA GLY A 258 11.86 7.63 14.71
C GLY A 258 12.33 6.97 16.01
N ALA A 259 13.40 7.48 16.58
CA ALA A 259 13.88 7.12 17.89
C ALA A 259 12.99 7.69 19.00
N GLN A 260 13.22 7.28 20.24
CA GLN A 260 12.62 7.92 21.41
C GLN A 260 13.19 9.34 21.61
N SER A 261 12.35 10.27 22.05
CA SER A 261 12.79 11.59 22.40
C SER A 261 13.66 11.54 23.67
N PRO A 262 14.80 12.26 23.71
CA PRO A 262 15.65 12.31 24.91
C PRO A 262 15.00 13.05 26.09
N LEU A 263 13.94 13.82 25.85
CA LEU A 263 13.23 14.59 26.87
C LEU A 263 12.03 13.85 27.47
N ASP A 264 11.35 13.04 26.66
CA ASP A 264 10.21 12.22 27.08
C ASP A 264 10.24 10.91 26.28
N PRO A 265 10.47 9.75 26.93
CA PRO A 265 10.58 8.47 26.25
C PRO A 265 9.29 8.00 25.56
N ASN A 266 8.14 8.63 25.85
CA ASN A 266 6.88 8.32 25.17
C ASN A 266 6.74 9.06 23.83
N LEU A 267 7.53 10.09 23.58
CA LEU A 267 7.49 10.89 22.36
C LEU A 267 8.54 10.42 21.34
N ILE A 268 8.24 10.70 20.07
CA ILE A 268 9.20 10.51 18.99
C ILE A 268 10.24 11.63 19.01
N SER A 269 11.50 11.28 18.75
CA SER A 269 12.62 12.20 18.63
C SER A 269 12.32 13.36 17.67
N PRO A 270 12.64 14.62 18.07
CA PRO A 270 12.47 15.79 17.20
C PRO A 270 13.24 15.72 15.87
N ALA A 271 14.25 14.86 15.76
CA ALA A 271 15.00 14.63 14.53
C ALA A 271 14.20 13.83 13.47
N SER A 272 13.17 13.12 13.90
CA SER A 272 12.31 12.34 13.02
C SER A 272 11.11 13.16 12.51
N VAL A 273 10.74 12.96 11.25
CA VAL A 273 9.53 13.58 10.65
C VAL A 273 8.25 13.19 11.39
N PHE A 274 8.24 12.01 12.00
CA PHE A 274 7.08 11.48 12.72
C PHE A 274 6.79 12.21 14.04
N SER A 275 7.74 13.00 14.56
CA SER A 275 7.56 13.81 15.79
C SER A 275 6.48 14.88 15.64
N SER A 276 6.22 15.33 14.42
CA SER A 276 5.18 16.33 14.11
C SER A 276 3.80 15.74 13.83
N TRP A 277 3.70 14.41 13.73
CA TRP A 277 2.44 13.75 13.40
C TRP A 277 1.42 13.86 14.53
N LYS A 278 0.17 14.10 14.13
CA LYS A 278 -0.98 14.02 15.02
C LYS A 278 -1.68 12.68 14.81
N VAL A 279 -2.05 12.05 15.91
CA VAL A 279 -2.87 10.84 15.89
C VAL A 279 -4.35 11.21 15.79
N ILE A 280 -5.17 10.27 15.28
CA ILE A 280 -6.63 10.37 15.24
C ILE A 280 -7.23 9.08 15.79
N CYS A 281 -8.49 9.11 16.22
CA CYS A 281 -9.27 7.92 16.57
C CYS A 281 -8.64 7.05 17.67
N THR A 282 -7.98 7.64 18.65
CA THR A 282 -7.28 6.91 19.73
C THR A 282 -8.03 6.91 21.07
N LEU A 283 -9.24 7.50 21.13
CA LEU A 283 -10.03 7.66 22.35
C LEU A 283 -11.24 6.72 22.35
N PRO A 284 -11.05 5.38 22.50
CA PRO A 284 -12.13 4.40 22.40
C PRO A 284 -13.27 4.64 23.39
N GLU A 285 -12.97 5.12 24.62
CA GLU A 285 -13.95 5.43 25.64
C GLU A 285 -14.90 6.60 25.25
N ILE A 286 -14.46 7.49 24.35
CA ILE A 286 -15.30 8.56 23.81
C ILE A 286 -16.15 8.05 22.65
N TYR A 287 -15.53 7.33 21.72
CA TYR A 287 -16.16 6.89 20.48
C TYR A 287 -17.13 5.72 20.69
N ASN A 288 -16.75 4.76 21.53
CA ASN A 288 -17.50 3.52 21.68
C ASN A 288 -18.67 3.67 22.66
N ALA A 289 -18.45 4.33 23.80
CA ALA A 289 -19.47 4.44 24.85
C ALA A 289 -20.66 5.33 24.48
N ARG A 290 -20.57 6.15 23.42
CA ARG A 290 -21.60 7.16 23.05
C ARG A 290 -22.12 7.01 21.63
N GLU A 291 -21.87 5.89 20.96
CA GLU A 291 -22.17 5.72 19.52
C GLU A 291 -21.55 6.82 18.64
N THR A 292 -20.49 7.47 19.12
CA THR A 292 -19.80 8.53 18.40
C THR A 292 -18.80 7.90 17.45
N VAL A 293 -18.81 8.35 16.19
CA VAL A 293 -17.80 7.96 15.19
C VAL A 293 -16.69 9.00 15.20
N CYS A 294 -15.44 8.55 15.15
CA CYS A 294 -14.28 9.42 15.06
C CYS A 294 -14.37 10.31 13.81
N ASP A 295 -14.22 11.61 14.01
CA ASP A 295 -14.34 12.63 12.96
C ASP A 295 -13.03 12.94 12.23
N GLY A 296 -11.93 12.25 12.60
CA GLY A 296 -10.60 12.44 12.03
C GLY A 296 -9.86 13.66 12.56
N ALA A 297 -10.36 14.32 13.60
CA ALA A 297 -9.64 15.42 14.24
C ALA A 297 -8.36 14.92 14.95
N GLY A 298 -7.31 15.75 14.93
CA GLY A 298 -6.06 15.42 15.61
C GLY A 298 -6.19 15.43 17.13
N GLU A 299 -5.82 14.34 17.80
CA GLU A 299 -6.00 14.11 19.25
C GLU A 299 -4.72 14.29 20.06
N GLY A 300 -3.57 14.45 19.44
CA GLY A 300 -2.28 14.59 20.13
C GLY A 300 -1.10 14.11 19.29
N PRO A 301 0.10 14.02 19.88
CA PRO A 301 1.28 13.50 19.20
C PRO A 301 1.22 11.98 19.06
N LEU A 302 1.98 11.43 18.10
CA LEU A 302 2.28 10.01 18.05
C LEU A 302 3.09 9.59 19.28
N LEU A 303 2.58 8.62 20.02
CA LEU A 303 3.23 8.07 21.21
C LEU A 303 3.82 6.69 20.90
N ARG A 304 5.07 6.47 21.37
CA ARG A 304 5.73 5.17 21.28
C ARG A 304 6.78 5.04 22.39
N ASN A 305 6.69 3.97 23.15
CA ASN A 305 7.67 3.67 24.19
C ASN A 305 7.92 2.16 24.20
N PRO A 306 8.76 1.64 23.26
CA PRO A 306 8.97 0.21 23.13
C PRO A 306 9.69 -0.36 24.35
N GLY A 307 9.22 -1.53 24.77
CA GLY A 307 9.74 -2.27 25.90
C GLY A 307 8.67 -3.19 26.49
N ASN A 308 9.07 -4.16 27.29
CA ASN A 308 8.10 -5.03 27.92
C ASN A 308 7.55 -4.37 29.21
N HIS A 309 6.59 -3.48 29.05
CA HIS A 309 5.94 -2.74 30.15
C HIS A 309 4.85 -3.55 30.85
N ASP A 310 4.39 -4.64 30.25
CA ASP A 310 3.40 -5.57 30.84
C ASP A 310 3.87 -7.03 30.69
N PRO A 311 4.78 -7.49 31.56
CA PRO A 311 5.32 -8.86 31.50
C PRO A 311 4.28 -9.95 31.80
N ASN A 312 3.13 -9.61 32.38
CA ASN A 312 2.04 -10.56 32.57
C ASN A 312 1.29 -10.80 31.27
N ARG A 313 1.15 -9.78 30.44
CA ARG A 313 0.48 -9.85 29.15
C ARG A 313 1.42 -10.34 28.05
N VAL A 314 2.66 -9.84 28.01
CA VAL A 314 3.69 -10.24 27.04
C VAL A 314 4.89 -10.81 27.79
N ARG A 315 5.10 -12.10 27.73
CA ARG A 315 6.23 -12.77 28.39
C ARG A 315 7.55 -12.52 27.67
N ARG A 316 7.52 -12.53 26.36
CA ARG A 316 8.65 -12.31 25.47
C ARG A 316 8.20 -11.94 24.05
N LEU A 317 9.07 -11.39 23.25
CA LEU A 317 8.83 -11.23 21.82
C LEU A 317 8.92 -12.56 21.08
N PRO A 318 8.29 -12.68 19.89
CA PRO A 318 8.28 -13.91 19.13
C PRO A 318 9.66 -14.27 18.57
N THR A 319 9.95 -15.56 18.59
CA THR A 319 11.19 -16.13 18.07
C THR A 319 10.99 -16.81 16.71
N SER A 320 12.09 -17.17 16.07
CA SER A 320 12.07 -18.01 14.87
C SER A 320 11.39 -19.36 15.12
N ALA A 321 11.57 -19.95 16.33
CA ALA A 321 10.94 -21.20 16.71
C ALA A 321 9.41 -21.06 16.81
N ASP A 322 8.90 -19.94 17.33
CA ASP A 322 7.47 -19.66 17.39
C ASP A 322 6.85 -19.59 16.00
N VAL A 323 7.51 -18.91 15.07
CA VAL A 323 7.04 -18.82 13.68
C VAL A 323 7.02 -20.21 13.02
N GLU A 324 8.03 -21.04 13.25
CA GLU A 324 8.05 -22.40 12.69
C GLU A 324 6.95 -23.30 13.32
N PHE A 325 6.66 -23.15 14.61
CA PHE A 325 5.53 -23.82 15.24
C PHE A 325 4.20 -23.41 14.58
N VAL A 326 3.95 -22.10 14.46
CA VAL A 326 2.74 -21.56 13.82
C VAL A 326 2.59 -22.07 12.40
N LEU A 327 3.66 -22.09 11.62
CA LEU A 327 3.68 -22.63 10.26
C LEU A 327 3.46 -24.16 10.21
N GLY A 328 3.61 -24.85 11.32
CA GLY A 328 3.32 -26.29 11.46
C GLY A 328 1.84 -26.61 11.60
N LEU A 329 1.02 -25.65 12.02
CA LEU A 329 -0.42 -25.82 12.17
C LEU A 329 -1.10 -25.99 10.82
N THR A 330 -1.96 -27.00 10.67
CA THR A 330 -2.59 -27.36 9.39
C THR A 330 -3.93 -26.66 9.16
N ASP A 331 -4.63 -26.37 10.24
CA ASP A 331 -5.98 -25.81 10.19
C ASP A 331 -5.93 -24.29 10.30
N TYR A 332 -6.56 -23.60 9.37
CA TYR A 332 -6.67 -22.15 9.39
C TYR A 332 -7.43 -21.66 10.61
N GLU A 333 -8.59 -22.26 10.85
CA GLU A 333 -9.46 -22.03 12.00
C GLU A 333 -9.96 -23.33 12.58
N THR A 334 -10.24 -23.32 13.88
CA THR A 334 -10.73 -24.51 14.60
C THR A 334 -11.75 -24.11 15.67
N GLY A 335 -12.55 -25.06 16.10
CA GLY A 335 -13.41 -24.96 17.27
C GLY A 335 -14.40 -23.78 17.22
N SER A 336 -14.16 -22.77 18.05
CA SER A 336 -15.04 -21.60 18.18
C SER A 336 -14.91 -20.58 17.05
N LEU A 337 -13.89 -20.71 16.19
CA LEU A 337 -13.59 -19.79 15.06
C LEU A 337 -13.33 -18.33 15.53
N ASP A 338 -12.90 -18.17 16.78
CA ASP A 338 -12.60 -16.87 17.40
C ASP A 338 -11.29 -16.95 18.24
N ARG A 339 -11.03 -15.93 19.08
CA ARG A 339 -9.86 -15.86 19.97
C ARG A 339 -9.69 -17.02 20.95
N ARG A 340 -10.70 -17.89 21.09
CA ARG A 340 -10.65 -19.09 21.96
C ARG A 340 -10.26 -20.35 21.19
N ALA A 341 -10.06 -20.27 19.88
CA ALA A 341 -9.70 -21.41 19.05
C ALA A 341 -8.31 -21.95 19.41
N ASN A 342 -8.25 -23.26 19.67
CA ASN A 342 -7.00 -23.97 19.94
C ASN A 342 -6.47 -24.60 18.65
N MET A 343 -5.15 -24.69 18.49
CA MET A 343 -4.50 -25.30 17.33
C MET A 343 -4.93 -24.66 15.99
N SER A 344 -5.35 -23.40 16.00
CA SER A 344 -5.68 -22.59 14.83
C SER A 344 -4.45 -21.80 14.38
N PHE A 345 -4.12 -21.89 13.10
CA PHE A 345 -3.04 -21.09 12.50
C PHE A 345 -3.31 -19.60 12.69
N ARG A 346 -4.52 -19.13 12.31
CA ARG A 346 -4.90 -17.71 12.43
C ARG A 346 -4.82 -17.26 13.89
N ASN A 347 -5.45 -17.97 14.83
CA ASN A 347 -5.51 -17.57 16.23
C ASN A 347 -4.15 -17.53 16.91
N THR A 348 -3.27 -18.48 16.57
CA THR A 348 -1.89 -18.51 17.11
C THR A 348 -1.06 -17.37 16.50
N LEU A 349 -1.15 -17.13 15.18
CA LEU A 349 -0.41 -16.03 14.52
C LEU A 349 -0.89 -14.67 15.01
N GLU A 350 -2.19 -14.47 15.19
CA GLU A 350 -2.74 -13.22 15.72
C GLU A 350 -2.30 -12.98 17.17
N GLY A 351 -2.13 -14.04 17.94
CA GLY A 351 -1.48 -13.97 19.24
C GLY A 351 -2.40 -14.17 20.45
N PHE A 352 -3.54 -14.82 20.27
CA PHE A 352 -4.44 -15.26 21.36
C PHE A 352 -4.17 -16.68 21.81
N ALA A 353 -3.37 -17.45 21.08
CA ALA A 353 -2.92 -18.77 21.46
C ALA A 353 -1.40 -18.82 21.60
N SER A 354 -0.91 -19.71 22.47
CA SER A 354 0.52 -19.90 22.70
C SER A 354 1.20 -20.49 21.46
N PRO A 355 2.28 -19.91 20.96
CA PRO A 355 3.06 -20.49 19.87
C PRO A 355 3.95 -21.67 20.30
N GLU A 356 3.84 -22.12 21.56
CA GLU A 356 4.51 -23.31 22.07
C GLU A 356 3.57 -24.50 22.12
N THR A 357 2.27 -24.26 22.36
CA THR A 357 1.27 -25.32 22.60
C THR A 357 0.08 -25.26 21.64
N GLY A 358 -0.15 -24.15 20.95
CA GLY A 358 -1.34 -23.92 20.13
C GLY A 358 -2.62 -23.69 20.93
N MET A 359 -2.54 -23.65 22.28
CA MET A 359 -3.69 -23.46 23.16
C MET A 359 -3.97 -21.98 23.39
N ALA A 360 -5.24 -21.60 23.36
CA ALA A 360 -5.66 -20.24 23.70
C ALA A 360 -5.24 -19.88 25.14
N VAL A 361 -4.71 -18.67 25.30
CA VAL A 361 -4.15 -18.17 26.58
C VAL A 361 -4.82 -16.85 26.95
N PRO A 362 -5.96 -16.87 27.64
CA PRO A 362 -6.67 -15.66 28.02
C PRO A 362 -5.78 -14.67 28.78
N GLY A 363 -5.85 -13.39 28.43
CA GLY A 363 -5.09 -12.33 29.08
C GLY A 363 -3.62 -12.24 28.69
N GLN A 364 -3.12 -13.12 27.81
CA GLN A 364 -1.78 -13.02 27.25
C GLN A 364 -1.83 -12.60 25.79
N SER A 365 -0.77 -11.96 25.34
CA SER A 365 -0.55 -11.57 23.95
C SER A 365 0.76 -12.21 23.47
N THR A 366 0.68 -12.96 22.36
CA THR A 366 1.82 -13.61 21.73
C THR A 366 1.94 -13.12 20.29
N MET A 367 2.87 -13.60 19.52
CA MET A 367 3.03 -13.34 18.08
C MET A 367 2.69 -11.88 17.69
N HIS A 368 1.73 -11.65 16.76
CA HIS A 368 1.33 -10.32 16.31
C HIS A 368 0.94 -9.40 17.50
N ASN A 369 0.08 -9.84 18.38
CA ASN A 369 -0.38 -9.03 19.51
C ASN A 369 0.75 -8.64 20.47
N ALA A 370 1.79 -9.48 20.61
CA ALA A 370 2.94 -9.16 21.44
C ALA A 370 3.72 -7.96 20.94
N LEU A 371 3.84 -7.80 19.63
CA LEU A 371 4.52 -6.63 19.03
C LEU A 371 3.74 -5.34 19.29
N HIS A 372 2.43 -5.36 19.15
CA HIS A 372 1.59 -4.20 19.45
C HIS A 372 1.75 -3.74 20.91
N VAL A 373 1.67 -4.68 21.84
CA VAL A 373 1.83 -4.38 23.29
C VAL A 373 3.26 -3.92 23.60
N PHE A 374 4.27 -4.56 23.01
CA PHE A 374 5.68 -4.20 23.19
C PHE A 374 5.99 -2.79 22.70
N MET A 375 5.42 -2.37 21.57
CA MET A 375 5.63 -1.02 21.02
C MET A 375 5.02 0.05 21.91
N ASN A 376 3.97 -0.30 22.66
CA ASN A 376 3.27 0.60 23.56
C ASN A 376 2.72 1.87 22.86
N GLY A 377 2.24 2.86 23.62
CA GLY A 377 1.71 4.11 23.06
C GLY A 377 0.60 3.87 22.03
N SER A 378 0.67 4.53 20.89
CA SER A 378 -0.36 4.47 19.83
C SER A 378 -0.55 3.06 19.26
N MET A 379 0.51 2.24 19.20
CA MET A 379 0.46 0.85 18.70
C MET A 379 -0.29 -0.12 19.62
N SER A 380 -0.43 0.18 20.91
CA SER A 380 -0.97 -0.77 21.90
C SER A 380 -2.50 -0.85 21.91
N SER A 381 -3.19 0.11 21.31
CA SER A 381 -4.64 0.12 21.14
C SER A 381 -5.01 -0.47 19.79
N VAL A 382 -5.91 -1.45 19.73
CA VAL A 382 -6.36 -2.03 18.46
C VAL A 382 -6.84 -0.93 17.52
N GLN A 383 -7.72 -0.06 17.97
CA GLN A 383 -8.35 1.00 17.18
C GLN A 383 -7.33 2.05 16.71
N GLY A 384 -6.40 2.44 17.57
CA GLY A 384 -5.43 3.49 17.31
C GLY A 384 -4.13 3.04 16.65
N SER A 385 -3.89 1.73 16.54
CA SER A 385 -2.55 1.18 16.20
C SER A 385 -2.02 1.61 14.83
N ALA A 386 -2.89 1.80 13.84
CA ALA A 386 -2.50 2.22 12.49
C ALA A 386 -1.99 3.68 12.41
N ASN A 387 -2.12 4.48 13.49
CA ASN A 387 -1.47 5.79 13.56
C ASN A 387 0.06 5.69 13.52
N ASP A 388 0.62 4.61 14.07
CA ASP A 388 2.06 4.38 14.05
C ASP A 388 2.50 3.71 12.76
N PRO A 389 3.42 4.29 11.97
CA PRO A 389 3.84 3.72 10.70
C PRO A 389 4.54 2.36 10.81
N ILE A 390 5.01 1.96 12.00
CA ILE A 390 5.51 0.60 12.25
C ILE A 390 4.43 -0.44 11.98
N PHE A 391 3.16 -0.10 12.14
CA PHE A 391 2.02 -0.95 11.79
C PHE A 391 2.17 -1.57 10.40
N LEU A 392 2.52 -0.78 9.40
CA LEU A 392 2.66 -1.25 8.02
C LEU A 392 3.78 -2.29 7.87
N LEU A 393 4.93 -2.04 8.53
CA LEU A 393 6.08 -2.96 8.49
C LEU A 393 5.77 -4.28 9.20
N HIS A 394 5.07 -4.19 10.32
CA HIS A 394 4.66 -5.31 11.14
C HIS A 394 3.64 -6.19 10.41
N HIS A 395 2.57 -5.61 9.91
CA HIS A 395 1.53 -6.35 9.18
C HIS A 395 2.03 -6.91 7.84
N ALA A 396 2.97 -6.24 7.16
CA ALA A 396 3.63 -6.81 5.99
C ALA A 396 4.41 -8.09 6.34
N PHE A 397 5.02 -8.16 7.53
CA PHE A 397 5.68 -9.38 7.97
C PHE A 397 4.67 -10.48 8.37
N ILE A 398 3.59 -10.15 9.05
CA ILE A 398 2.48 -11.07 9.34
C ILE A 398 1.90 -11.66 8.05
N ASP A 399 1.64 -10.82 7.04
CA ASP A 399 1.17 -11.28 5.73
C ASP A 399 2.18 -12.20 5.03
N SER A 400 3.49 -11.98 5.24
CA SER A 400 4.53 -12.86 4.72
C SER A 400 4.52 -14.27 5.37
N ILE A 401 4.19 -14.35 6.66
CA ILE A 401 4.03 -15.62 7.36
C ILE A 401 2.76 -16.34 6.86
N PHE A 402 1.68 -15.59 6.62
CA PHE A 402 0.47 -16.13 6.01
C PHE A 402 0.76 -16.70 4.61
N GLU A 403 1.53 -16.00 3.78
CA GLU A 403 1.94 -16.50 2.47
C GLU A 403 2.78 -17.79 2.57
N ARG A 404 3.73 -17.85 3.53
CA ARG A 404 4.50 -19.09 3.79
C ARG A 404 3.59 -20.25 4.15
N TRP A 405 2.60 -20.01 4.98
CA TRP A 405 1.63 -21.02 5.39
C TRP A 405 0.80 -21.52 4.20
N LEU A 406 0.28 -20.60 3.37
CA LEU A 406 -0.46 -20.94 2.14
C LEU A 406 0.39 -21.78 1.18
N ARG A 407 1.66 -21.45 0.99
CA ARG A 407 2.58 -22.23 0.14
C ARG A 407 2.89 -23.60 0.71
N LYS A 408 3.07 -23.68 2.01
CA LYS A 408 3.41 -24.94 2.69
C LYS A 408 2.26 -25.94 2.66
N HIS A 409 1.05 -25.48 2.95
CA HIS A 409 -0.11 -26.37 3.12
C HIS A 409 -0.99 -26.46 1.89
N GLN A 410 -0.92 -25.49 0.96
CA GLN A 410 -1.76 -25.41 -0.24
C GLN A 410 -3.24 -25.69 0.07
N PRO A 411 -3.82 -24.98 1.07
CA PRO A 411 -5.15 -25.31 1.56
C PRO A 411 -6.21 -25.10 0.47
N PRO A 412 -7.23 -25.96 0.39
CA PRO A 412 -8.39 -25.66 -0.43
C PRO A 412 -9.13 -24.44 0.13
N ARG A 413 -9.79 -23.67 -0.74
CA ARG A 413 -10.57 -22.49 -0.32
C ARG A 413 -11.62 -22.84 0.76
N THR A 414 -12.16 -24.04 0.72
CA THR A 414 -13.14 -24.55 1.69
C THR A 414 -12.59 -24.67 3.13
N LEU A 415 -11.27 -24.49 3.34
CA LEU A 415 -10.71 -24.42 4.68
C LEU A 415 -11.03 -23.06 5.36
N TYR A 416 -11.35 -22.02 4.56
CA TYR A 416 -11.86 -20.77 5.10
C TYR A 416 -13.33 -20.94 5.53
N PRO A 417 -13.74 -20.43 6.72
CA PRO A 417 -15.10 -20.61 7.22
C PRO A 417 -16.17 -20.04 6.28
N GLU A 418 -17.06 -20.88 5.78
CA GLU A 418 -18.19 -20.48 4.96
C GLU A 418 -19.35 -19.92 5.81
N SER A 419 -19.53 -20.49 7.01
CA SER A 419 -20.54 -20.10 8.00
C SER A 419 -20.03 -20.35 9.40
N LYS A 420 -20.72 -19.92 10.44
CA LYS A 420 -20.43 -20.11 11.86
C LYS A 420 -19.25 -19.30 12.43
N ALA A 421 -18.47 -18.59 11.63
CA ALA A 421 -17.55 -17.60 12.17
C ALA A 421 -18.34 -16.42 12.76
N PRO A 422 -17.73 -15.62 13.65
CA PRO A 422 -18.34 -14.39 14.14
C PRO A 422 -18.81 -13.50 13.00
N ILE A 423 -19.75 -12.61 13.30
CA ILE A 423 -20.33 -11.66 12.35
C ILE A 423 -19.24 -10.95 11.54
N GLY A 424 -19.40 -10.87 10.22
CA GLY A 424 -18.43 -10.22 9.34
C GLY A 424 -17.25 -11.09 8.89
N HIS A 425 -17.05 -12.29 9.45
CA HIS A 425 -15.85 -13.10 9.21
C HIS A 425 -16.01 -14.29 8.26
N ASN A 426 -17.24 -14.64 7.87
CA ASN A 426 -17.45 -15.75 6.94
C ASN A 426 -17.01 -15.41 5.52
N ASP A 427 -16.78 -16.43 4.67
CA ASP A 427 -16.27 -16.33 3.29
C ASP A 427 -17.03 -15.30 2.44
N GLY A 428 -18.35 -15.34 2.49
CA GLY A 428 -19.21 -14.51 1.65
C GLY A 428 -19.40 -13.06 2.12
N TYR A 429 -18.92 -12.68 3.31
CA TYR A 429 -19.07 -11.32 3.82
C TYR A 429 -18.11 -10.34 3.14
N TYR A 430 -18.59 -9.12 2.95
CA TYR A 430 -17.76 -8.03 2.48
C TYR A 430 -16.94 -7.43 3.61
N MET A 431 -15.69 -7.16 3.32
CA MET A 431 -14.76 -6.52 4.26
C MET A 431 -15.17 -5.08 4.55
N VAL A 432 -15.43 -4.78 5.80
CA VAL A 432 -15.70 -3.42 6.29
C VAL A 432 -14.37 -2.65 6.36
N PRO A 433 -14.30 -1.35 6.03
CA PRO A 433 -15.32 -0.53 5.36
C PRO A 433 -15.02 -0.33 3.86
N PHE A 434 -14.44 -1.30 3.18
CA PHE A 434 -13.97 -1.13 1.81
C PHE A 434 -15.09 -0.86 0.79
N ILE A 435 -14.89 0.17 -0.02
CA ILE A 435 -15.56 0.42 -1.28
C ILE A 435 -14.47 0.82 -2.30
N PRO A 436 -14.16 -0.01 -3.29
CA PRO A 436 -14.93 -1.16 -3.81
C PRO A 436 -15.03 -2.35 -2.85
N LEU A 437 -16.04 -3.18 -3.09
CA LEU A 437 -16.35 -4.30 -2.21
C LEU A 437 -15.39 -5.48 -2.42
N TYR A 438 -14.83 -5.98 -1.31
CA TYR A 438 -13.99 -7.19 -1.27
C TYR A 438 -14.62 -8.22 -0.34
N ARG A 439 -14.65 -9.50 -0.72
CA ARG A 439 -15.12 -10.58 0.15
C ARG A 439 -13.94 -11.24 0.86
N ASN A 440 -14.15 -11.69 2.08
CA ASN A 440 -13.10 -12.30 2.88
C ASN A 440 -12.45 -13.51 2.19
N GLY A 441 -13.24 -14.46 1.71
CA GLY A 441 -12.72 -15.67 1.09
C GLY A 441 -12.02 -15.45 -0.25
N ASP A 442 -12.29 -14.33 -0.95
CA ASP A 442 -11.61 -14.03 -2.22
C ASP A 442 -10.12 -13.67 -2.03
N TYR A 443 -9.70 -13.40 -0.80
CA TYR A 443 -8.31 -13.06 -0.46
C TYR A 443 -7.60 -14.13 0.36
N PHE A 444 -8.26 -15.29 0.56
CA PHE A 444 -7.63 -16.50 1.07
C PHE A 444 -6.91 -17.25 -0.05
N LEU A 445 -5.88 -16.61 -0.61
CA LEU A 445 -5.12 -17.11 -1.77
C LEU A 445 -3.69 -16.54 -1.78
N GLY A 446 -2.79 -17.13 -2.58
CA GLY A 446 -1.38 -16.74 -2.63
C GLY A 446 -1.12 -15.37 -3.23
N THR A 447 -0.04 -14.71 -2.79
CA THR A 447 0.35 -13.35 -3.17
C THR A 447 0.60 -13.19 -4.66
N LYS A 448 1.09 -14.21 -5.36
CA LYS A 448 1.32 -14.18 -6.81
C LYS A 448 0.07 -13.83 -7.60
N VAL A 449 -1.10 -14.33 -7.17
CA VAL A 449 -2.37 -14.00 -7.83
C VAL A 449 -2.68 -12.51 -7.68
N LEU A 450 -2.29 -11.91 -6.55
CA LEU A 450 -2.49 -10.50 -6.22
C LEU A 450 -1.39 -9.58 -6.76
N GLY A 451 -0.36 -10.13 -7.42
CA GLY A 451 0.70 -9.34 -8.08
C GLY A 451 1.82 -8.87 -7.18
N TYR A 452 2.10 -9.59 -6.11
CA TYR A 452 3.26 -9.31 -5.29
C TYR A 452 3.89 -10.56 -4.70
N GLU A 453 5.12 -10.40 -4.23
CA GLU A 453 5.93 -11.44 -3.60
C GLU A 453 6.73 -10.87 -2.42
N TYR A 454 7.30 -11.77 -1.63
CA TYR A 454 8.26 -11.42 -0.58
C TYR A 454 9.66 -11.85 -0.98
N ALA A 455 10.64 -10.95 -0.87
CA ALA A 455 12.01 -11.19 -1.35
C ALA A 455 12.62 -12.49 -0.81
N TYR A 456 12.38 -12.83 0.46
CA TYR A 456 12.95 -14.03 1.08
C TYR A 456 12.25 -15.34 0.66
N LEU A 457 11.07 -15.24 0.01
CA LEU A 457 10.33 -16.38 -0.53
C LEU A 457 10.61 -16.64 -2.02
N LEU A 458 11.37 -15.77 -2.67
CA LEU A 458 11.80 -15.97 -4.04
C LEU A 458 12.79 -17.14 -4.12
N ASP A 459 12.72 -17.90 -5.20
CA ASP A 459 13.74 -18.89 -5.48
C ASP A 459 15.09 -18.20 -5.79
N PRO A 460 16.24 -18.93 -5.72
CA PRO A 460 17.56 -18.33 -5.93
C PRO A 460 17.72 -17.62 -7.27
N SER A 461 17.10 -18.10 -8.34
CA SER A 461 17.18 -17.49 -9.67
C SER A 461 16.36 -16.19 -9.73
N GLN A 462 15.16 -16.17 -9.19
CA GLN A 462 14.32 -14.99 -9.09
C GLN A 462 14.96 -13.93 -8.19
N ARG A 463 15.57 -14.35 -7.07
CA ARG A 463 16.30 -13.45 -6.17
C ARG A 463 17.48 -12.81 -6.88
N PHE A 464 18.30 -13.58 -7.60
CA PHE A 464 19.41 -13.06 -8.41
C PHE A 464 18.94 -12.05 -9.45
N MET A 465 17.84 -12.36 -10.16
CA MET A 465 17.26 -11.44 -11.14
C MET A 465 16.84 -10.11 -10.49
N GLN A 466 16.23 -10.15 -9.33
CA GLN A 466 15.74 -8.95 -8.64
C GLN A 466 16.82 -8.15 -7.93
N GLU A 467 17.74 -8.81 -7.26
CA GLU A 467 18.79 -8.13 -6.47
C GLU A 467 19.91 -7.57 -7.36
N PHE A 468 20.22 -8.22 -8.48
CA PHE A 468 21.36 -7.85 -9.32
C PHE A 468 20.95 -7.36 -10.71
N LEU A 469 20.09 -8.08 -11.43
CA LEU A 469 19.78 -7.72 -12.82
C LEU A 469 18.77 -6.58 -12.94
N THR A 470 17.72 -6.56 -12.13
CA THR A 470 16.68 -5.53 -12.24
C THR A 470 17.21 -4.12 -11.95
N PRO A 471 17.98 -3.88 -10.86
CA PRO A 471 18.60 -2.58 -10.62
C PRO A 471 19.57 -2.16 -11.73
N TYR A 472 20.35 -3.11 -12.24
CA TYR A 472 21.27 -2.86 -13.35
C TYR A 472 20.54 -2.47 -14.63
N LEU A 473 19.49 -3.20 -15.00
CA LEU A 473 18.66 -2.89 -16.18
C LEU A 473 17.93 -1.55 -16.04
N GLN A 474 17.42 -1.24 -14.87
CA GLN A 474 16.80 0.05 -14.60
C GLN A 474 17.80 1.20 -14.73
N HIS A 475 19.02 1.01 -14.23
CA HIS A 475 20.08 1.99 -14.38
C HIS A 475 20.47 2.19 -15.86
N VAL A 476 20.65 1.09 -16.59
CA VAL A 476 20.92 1.14 -18.05
C VAL A 476 19.78 1.84 -18.78
N GLN A 477 18.54 1.57 -18.43
CA GLN A 477 17.38 2.19 -19.06
C GLN A 477 17.29 3.70 -18.77
N GLN A 478 17.75 4.16 -17.60
CA GLN A 478 17.84 5.59 -17.26
C GLN A 478 18.94 6.33 -18.03
N ILE A 479 20.11 5.68 -18.24
CA ILE A 479 21.24 6.30 -18.95
C ILE A 479 21.17 6.13 -20.47
N TRP A 480 20.36 5.19 -20.97
CA TRP A 480 20.24 4.89 -22.39
C TRP A 480 19.93 6.12 -23.28
N PRO A 481 18.99 7.00 -22.95
CA PRO A 481 18.74 8.22 -23.74
C PRO A 481 19.96 9.13 -23.83
N TRP A 482 20.74 9.22 -22.74
CA TRP A 482 21.97 10.01 -22.70
C TRP A 482 23.08 9.38 -23.55
N LEU A 483 23.21 8.05 -23.53
CA LEU A 483 24.17 7.32 -24.37
C LEU A 483 23.84 7.47 -25.85
N VAL A 484 22.57 7.36 -26.23
CA VAL A 484 22.09 7.60 -27.59
C VAL A 484 22.32 9.05 -28.00
N GLY A 485 21.99 10.02 -27.14
CA GLY A 485 22.24 11.44 -27.37
C GLY A 485 23.71 11.76 -27.57
N ALA A 486 24.59 11.23 -26.73
CA ALA A 486 26.03 11.39 -26.87
C ALA A 486 26.58 10.76 -28.17
N GLY A 487 26.07 9.57 -28.53
CA GLY A 487 26.44 8.91 -29.81
C GLY A 487 26.04 9.73 -31.04
N VAL A 488 24.82 10.28 -31.05
CA VAL A 488 24.34 11.14 -32.14
C VAL A 488 25.17 12.43 -32.22
N LEU A 489 25.45 13.06 -31.09
CA LEU A 489 26.27 14.26 -31.03
C LEU A 489 27.70 14.00 -31.53
N GLY A 490 28.30 12.88 -31.13
CA GLY A 490 29.61 12.46 -31.61
C GLY A 490 29.62 12.22 -33.13
N ALA A 491 28.61 11.59 -33.69
CA ALA A 491 28.48 11.38 -35.13
C ALA A 491 28.34 12.70 -35.90
N VAL A 492 27.55 13.64 -35.39
CA VAL A 492 27.40 14.96 -35.97
C VAL A 492 28.70 15.74 -35.96
N LEU A 493 29.43 15.73 -34.82
CA LEU A 493 30.73 16.39 -34.71
C LEU A 493 31.77 15.78 -35.68
N ALA A 494 31.81 14.44 -35.77
CA ALA A 494 32.69 13.73 -36.72
C ALA A 494 32.35 14.13 -38.16
N ALA A 495 31.08 14.20 -38.54
CA ALA A 495 30.66 14.64 -39.88
C ALA A 495 31.05 16.10 -40.16
N ILE A 496 30.91 17.02 -39.21
CA ILE A 496 31.35 18.41 -39.32
C ILE A 496 32.85 18.50 -39.50
N ILE A 497 33.64 17.79 -38.69
CA ILE A 497 35.11 17.78 -38.79
C ILE A 497 35.54 17.22 -40.14
N THR A 498 34.96 16.11 -40.60
CA THR A 498 35.24 15.53 -41.90
C THR A 498 34.93 16.49 -43.03
N THR A 499 33.80 17.19 -42.99
CA THR A 499 33.40 18.20 -43.98
C THR A 499 34.35 19.39 -43.99
N LEU A 500 34.80 19.86 -42.80
CA LEU A 500 35.82 20.92 -42.71
C LEU A 500 37.16 20.50 -43.27
N ILE A 501 37.61 19.28 -43.03
CA ILE A 501 38.84 18.74 -43.60
C ILE A 501 38.74 18.67 -45.13
N ILE A 502 37.66 18.13 -45.68
CA ILE A 502 37.42 18.09 -47.12
C ILE A 502 37.42 19.49 -47.72
N PHE A 503 36.75 20.44 -47.06
CA PHE A 503 36.67 21.83 -47.52
C PHE A 503 38.02 22.54 -47.48
N THR A 504 38.86 22.30 -46.45
CA THR A 504 40.20 22.86 -46.36
C THR A 504 41.15 22.24 -47.41
N CYS A 505 41.06 20.94 -47.63
CA CYS A 505 41.81 20.25 -48.70
C CYS A 505 41.39 20.75 -50.08
N TYR A 506 40.08 20.96 -50.32
CA TYR A 506 39.59 21.47 -51.58
C TYR A 506 40.05 22.92 -51.83
N ARG A 507 40.05 23.79 -50.80
CA ARG A 507 40.63 25.15 -50.91
C ARG A 507 42.12 25.14 -51.15
N GLY A 508 42.88 24.25 -50.49
CA GLY A 508 44.32 24.08 -50.72
C GLY A 508 44.62 23.69 -52.18
N ALA A 509 43.88 22.74 -52.71
CA ALA A 509 44.02 22.28 -54.10
C ALA A 509 43.65 23.36 -55.11
N LYS A 510 42.69 24.23 -54.83
CA LYS A 510 42.27 25.35 -55.69
C LYS A 510 43.29 26.49 -55.66
N ASN A 511 44.02 26.69 -54.56
CA ASN A 511 45.08 27.70 -54.48
C ASN A 511 46.38 27.25 -55.15
N GLN A 512 46.67 25.96 -55.26
CA GLN A 512 47.83 25.41 -55.98
C GLN A 512 47.69 25.55 -57.51
N LYS A 513 46.48 25.71 -58.07
CA LYS A 513 46.24 25.94 -59.52
C LYS A 513 46.36 27.38 -59.96
N ARG A 514 46.79 28.33 -59.12
CA ARG A 514 47.02 29.73 -59.48
C ARG A 514 48.46 30.14 -59.15
N SER A 515 49.42 29.59 -59.85
CA SER A 515 50.76 30.21 -60.04
C SER A 515 51.22 29.91 -61.44
N PRO A 516 51.32 30.94 -62.30
CA PRO A 516 51.95 30.77 -63.59
C PRO A 516 53.39 31.28 -63.55
N TYR A 517 54.22 30.56 -64.22
CA TYR A 517 55.54 30.97 -64.76
C TYR A 517 56.80 30.90 -63.88
N GLY A 518 57.77 30.20 -64.43
CA GLY A 518 59.16 30.59 -64.44
C GLY A 518 60.15 29.53 -64.09
N GLU A 519 60.69 29.03 -65.19
CA GLU A 519 62.10 28.72 -65.48
C GLU A 519 62.69 27.38 -65.19
N ARG A 520 63.12 26.82 -66.27
CA ARG A 520 64.00 25.61 -66.36
C ARG A 520 65.41 25.98 -65.92
N GLN A 521 66.12 25.05 -65.34
CA GLN A 521 67.34 24.48 -65.90
C GLN A 521 67.89 23.34 -65.00
N PRO A 522 68.87 22.49 -65.54
CA PRO A 522 68.86 21.06 -65.26
C PRO A 522 70.18 20.53 -64.65
N LEU A 523 70.21 19.21 -64.42
CA LEU A 523 71.35 18.32 -64.37
C LEU A 523 72.25 18.33 -63.09
N LEU A 524 72.51 17.27 -62.46
CA LEU A 524 73.45 16.17 -62.71
C LEU A 524 73.56 15.29 -61.44
N HIS A 525 73.60 13.99 -61.73
CA HIS A 525 74.40 12.90 -61.13
C HIS A 525 74.71 12.92 -59.61
N SER A 526 74.68 11.87 -58.95
CA SER A 526 75.04 10.48 -59.03
C SER A 526 75.00 9.82 -57.68
N SER A 527 74.73 8.58 -57.75
CA SER A 527 75.34 7.42 -57.11
C SER A 527 75.07 7.12 -55.68
N ASP A 528 74.46 5.97 -55.58
CA ASP A 528 74.84 4.77 -54.78
C ASP A 528 75.06 4.95 -53.28
N GLU A 529 74.33 4.27 -52.49
CA GLU A 529 74.80 3.02 -51.87
C GLU A 529 73.73 2.44 -50.92
N GLU A 530 73.68 1.17 -51.01
CA GLU A 530 73.02 0.19 -50.21
C GLU A 530 73.35 0.26 -48.71
N ALA A 531 72.41 -0.15 -47.85
CA ALA A 531 72.67 -1.30 -47.00
C ALA A 531 71.57 -1.50 -45.96
N THR A 532 70.85 -2.54 -46.13
CA THR A 532 70.58 -3.68 -45.22
C THR A 532 70.16 -3.40 -43.77
N ALA A 533 68.96 -3.87 -43.53
CA ALA A 533 68.61 -4.93 -42.57
C ALA A 533 68.81 -4.65 -41.08
N SER A 534 67.78 -4.77 -40.24
CA SER A 534 67.44 -6.03 -39.59
C SER A 534 66.35 -5.82 -38.51
N TYR A 535 65.42 -6.68 -38.53
CA TYR A 535 64.67 -7.29 -37.44
C TYR A 535 65.05 -6.93 -35.98
N GLN A 536 64.02 -6.65 -35.13
CA GLN A 536 63.69 -7.55 -34.03
C GLN A 536 62.41 -7.19 -33.33
N THR A 537 61.53 -8.15 -33.29
CA THR A 537 60.46 -8.53 -32.42
C THR A 537 60.83 -8.49 -30.93
N THR A 538 59.86 -8.19 -30.07
CA THR A 538 59.41 -8.82 -28.81
C THR A 538 58.90 -7.77 -27.86
N LEU A 539 57.83 -7.87 -27.24
CA LEU A 539 56.89 -8.75 -26.52
C LEU A 539 55.59 -8.01 -26.32
#